data_fb46114ecb20a731def179190e6d1f03
#
_entry.id   fb46114ecb20a731def179190e6d1f03
#
_cell.length_a   1.000
_cell.length_b   1.000
_cell.length_c   1.000
_cell.angle_alpha   90.00
_cell.angle_beta   90.00
_cell.angle_gamma   90.00
#
_symmetry.space_group_name_H-M   'P 1'
#
loop_
_entity.id
_entity.type
_entity.pdbx_description
1 polymer ?
#
loop_
_entity_poly.entity_id
_entity_poly.type
_entity_poly.pdbx_seq_one_letter_code
_entity_poly.pdbx_strand_id
1 'polypeptide(L)'
;VVVVAADDVTGEHLMEWVGAGFLAVGAATTKDQVAEAALPFDRRRHGTIMGMGACALVVESEDAVRERGMRGIVELLSSETSNSAFHGTRLDVNHIAMVMESLVAAGERRFGLNRHAIAAQTVFMSHETFTPARGGSASAEVMALRHTFGESANNIIVANTKGFTGHPMGVGVEDVIAVKILEYGIVPPVPNFREVDPDLGPLNLSRGGRYPVQYAIHLAAGFGSQIAFTFTRRIPGGPDRVDNKPAYRRWLADISGYDAAETEVVKRTLRIVAQGNPPRTPMPNRWQPGTGPTVRAIVSGETTNVAFPARMIIPPVVEKTP
;
A
#
# COMPACT_ATOMS: atom_id res chain seq x y z
N VAL A 1 -14.19 1.41 4.70
CA VAL A 1 -13.69 0.18 4.05
C VAL A 1 -12.40 -0.24 4.73
N VAL A 2 -12.23 -1.53 5.00
CA VAL A 2 -10.96 -2.11 5.45
C VAL A 2 -10.36 -2.85 4.26
N VAL A 3 -9.18 -2.41 3.82
CA VAL A 3 -8.40 -3.06 2.76
C VAL A 3 -7.37 -3.95 3.44
N VAL A 4 -7.45 -5.25 3.21
CA VAL A 4 -6.55 -6.25 3.82
C VAL A 4 -5.83 -7.00 2.71
N ALA A 5 -4.53 -7.20 2.90
CA ALA A 5 -3.75 -8.08 2.06
C ALA A 5 -2.78 -8.91 2.92
N ALA A 6 -2.57 -10.15 2.52
CA ALA A 6 -1.68 -11.07 3.21
C ALA A 6 -1.03 -12.05 2.21
N ASP A 7 0.19 -12.43 2.50
CA ASP A 7 0.92 -13.49 1.81
C ASP A 7 1.69 -14.32 2.82
N ASP A 8 1.62 -15.63 2.68
CA ASP A 8 2.35 -16.59 3.50
C ASP A 8 3.11 -17.56 2.60
N VAL A 9 4.42 -17.43 2.60
CA VAL A 9 5.33 -18.24 1.81
C VAL A 9 5.92 -19.44 2.59
N THR A 10 5.48 -19.66 3.82
CA THR A 10 5.98 -20.77 4.65
C THR A 10 5.28 -22.11 4.41
N GLY A 11 4.18 -22.11 3.66
CA GLY A 11 3.51 -23.34 3.27
C GLY A 11 4.41 -24.23 2.40
N GLU A 12 4.64 -25.49 2.83
CA GLU A 12 5.58 -26.42 2.19
C GLU A 12 5.39 -26.50 0.67
N HIS A 13 4.14 -26.66 0.21
CA HIS A 13 3.85 -26.79 -1.21
C HIS A 13 3.97 -25.47 -1.98
N LEU A 14 3.59 -24.34 -1.37
CA LEU A 14 3.64 -23.05 -2.02
C LEU A 14 5.07 -22.58 -2.21
N MET A 15 5.93 -22.74 -1.20
CA MET A 15 7.33 -22.35 -1.27
C MET A 15 8.08 -23.11 -2.35
N GLU A 16 7.92 -24.43 -2.41
CA GLU A 16 8.55 -25.25 -3.45
C GLU A 16 8.14 -24.80 -4.87
N TRP A 17 6.86 -24.59 -5.06
CA TRP A 17 6.34 -24.24 -6.39
C TRP A 17 6.67 -22.81 -6.79
N VAL A 18 6.40 -21.83 -5.94
CA VAL A 18 6.66 -20.41 -6.23
C VAL A 18 8.18 -20.15 -6.23
N GLY A 19 8.93 -20.67 -5.25
CA GLY A 19 10.37 -20.53 -5.17
C GLY A 19 11.08 -21.13 -6.38
N ALA A 20 10.69 -22.33 -6.79
CA ALA A 20 11.22 -22.96 -8.02
C ALA A 20 10.89 -22.15 -9.28
N GLY A 21 9.69 -21.57 -9.35
CA GLY A 21 9.29 -20.68 -10.44
C GLY A 21 10.16 -19.43 -10.53
N PHE A 22 10.42 -18.77 -9.41
CA PHE A 22 11.32 -17.58 -9.36
C PHE A 22 12.77 -17.93 -9.71
N LEU A 23 13.26 -19.08 -9.26
CA LEU A 23 14.61 -19.57 -9.65
C LEU A 23 14.67 -19.89 -11.14
N ALA A 24 13.66 -20.54 -11.68
CA ALA A 24 13.62 -20.95 -13.09
C ALA A 24 13.63 -19.76 -14.05
N VAL A 25 13.01 -18.64 -13.68
CA VAL A 25 13.03 -17.40 -14.48
C VAL A 25 14.19 -16.46 -14.15
N GLY A 26 15.11 -16.87 -13.26
CA GLY A 26 16.25 -16.06 -12.84
C GLY A 26 15.89 -14.82 -12.03
N ALA A 27 14.72 -14.80 -11.41
CA ALA A 27 14.24 -13.66 -10.60
C ALA A 27 14.61 -13.76 -9.12
N ALA A 28 14.84 -14.97 -8.60
CA ALA A 28 15.26 -15.19 -7.22
C ALA A 28 16.78 -15.10 -7.06
N THR A 29 17.22 -14.62 -5.90
CA THR A 29 18.63 -14.69 -5.51
C THR A 29 19.04 -16.11 -5.12
N THR A 30 20.31 -16.44 -5.38
CA THR A 30 20.94 -17.69 -4.90
C THR A 30 21.95 -17.43 -3.79
N LYS A 31 22.01 -16.19 -3.28
CA LYS A 31 22.88 -15.83 -2.14
C LYS A 31 22.25 -16.24 -0.83
N ASP A 32 23.03 -16.77 0.07
CA ASP A 32 22.68 -17.22 1.41
C ASP A 32 22.83 -16.15 2.49
N GLN A 33 23.49 -15.02 2.16
CA GLN A 33 23.70 -13.91 3.07
C GLN A 33 22.75 -12.76 2.70
N VAL A 34 21.83 -12.42 3.58
CA VAL A 34 20.82 -11.36 3.35
C VAL A 34 21.47 -10.03 2.98
N ALA A 35 22.56 -9.66 3.64
CA ALA A 35 23.29 -8.42 3.35
C ALA A 35 23.93 -8.37 1.95
N GLU A 36 24.03 -9.50 1.27
CA GLU A 36 24.51 -9.61 -0.12
C GLU A 36 23.43 -10.01 -1.12
N ALA A 37 22.24 -10.28 -0.63
CA ALA A 37 21.10 -10.72 -1.41
C ALA A 37 20.04 -9.61 -1.55
N ALA A 38 19.66 -8.97 -0.44
CA ALA A 38 18.66 -7.91 -0.40
C ALA A 38 19.28 -6.54 -0.71
N LEU A 39 19.53 -6.26 -1.98
CA LEU A 39 20.35 -5.16 -2.49
C LEU A 39 19.56 -4.16 -3.35
N PRO A 40 18.56 -3.43 -2.81
CA PRO A 40 17.81 -2.47 -3.62
C PRO A 40 18.75 -1.37 -4.18
N PHE A 41 18.64 -1.10 -5.48
CA PHE A 41 19.40 -0.12 -6.25
C PHE A 41 20.92 -0.34 -6.30
N ASP A 42 21.44 -1.39 -5.68
CA ASP A 42 22.88 -1.66 -5.65
C ASP A 42 23.34 -2.30 -6.99
N ARG A 43 24.57 -1.96 -7.41
CA ARG A 43 25.17 -2.54 -8.63
C ARG A 43 25.32 -4.06 -8.58
N ARG A 44 25.35 -4.65 -7.39
CA ARG A 44 25.51 -6.09 -7.16
C ARG A 44 24.19 -6.86 -7.11
N ARG A 45 23.04 -6.17 -7.27
CA ARG A 45 21.74 -6.83 -7.20
C ARG A 45 21.63 -7.94 -8.25
N HIS A 46 21.07 -9.06 -7.88
CA HIS A 46 21.00 -10.21 -8.78
C HIS A 46 19.79 -11.13 -8.57
N GLY A 47 18.79 -10.72 -7.86
CA GLY A 47 17.57 -11.48 -7.69
C GLY A 47 16.86 -11.18 -6.37
N THR A 48 15.55 -11.40 -6.36
CA THR A 48 14.69 -11.11 -5.22
C THR A 48 14.79 -12.15 -4.11
N ILE A 49 14.41 -11.75 -2.91
CA ILE A 49 14.09 -12.62 -1.78
C ILE A 49 12.59 -12.59 -1.61
N MET A 50 11.96 -13.74 -1.52
CA MET A 50 10.55 -13.83 -1.17
C MET A 50 10.37 -13.42 0.30
N GLY A 51 9.33 -12.64 0.55
CA GLY A 51 8.92 -12.24 1.89
C GLY A 51 7.48 -12.66 2.15
N MET A 52 7.03 -12.47 3.37
CA MET A 52 5.65 -12.71 3.77
C MET A 52 5.18 -11.63 4.73
N GLY A 53 3.88 -11.52 4.90
CA GLY A 53 3.30 -10.60 5.86
C GLY A 53 1.81 -10.41 5.65
N ALA A 54 1.25 -9.57 6.50
CA ALA A 54 -0.13 -9.12 6.38
C ALA A 54 -0.22 -7.66 6.80
N CYS A 55 -1.06 -6.91 6.14
CA CYS A 55 -1.37 -5.54 6.52
C CYS A 55 -2.82 -5.18 6.24
N ALA A 56 -3.28 -4.10 6.84
CA ALA A 56 -4.58 -3.54 6.58
C ALA A 56 -4.55 -2.01 6.65
N LEU A 57 -5.36 -1.39 5.80
CA LEU A 57 -5.62 0.04 5.80
C LEU A 57 -7.12 0.27 5.96
N VAL A 58 -7.48 1.24 6.81
CA VAL A 58 -8.86 1.72 6.93
C VAL A 58 -9.00 2.95 6.04
N VAL A 59 -9.86 2.86 5.02
CA VAL A 59 -10.15 3.92 4.07
C VAL A 59 -11.57 4.41 4.31
N GLU A 60 -11.73 5.71 4.52
CA GLU A 60 -13.00 6.33 4.85
C GLU A 60 -13.20 7.62 4.06
N SER A 61 -14.46 8.01 3.88
CA SER A 61 -14.77 9.36 3.39
C SER A 61 -14.45 10.40 4.47
N GLU A 62 -14.12 11.60 4.05
CA GLU A 62 -13.90 12.73 4.97
C GLU A 62 -15.10 12.97 5.89
N ASP A 63 -16.32 12.86 5.34
CA ASP A 63 -17.55 13.03 6.12
C ASP A 63 -17.67 12.00 7.24
N ALA A 64 -17.41 10.73 6.97
CA ALA A 64 -17.47 9.66 7.97
C ALA A 64 -16.46 9.86 9.11
N VAL A 65 -15.27 10.34 8.80
CA VAL A 65 -14.24 10.64 9.80
C VAL A 65 -14.67 11.86 10.63
N ARG A 66 -15.19 12.90 9.97
CA ARG A 66 -15.64 14.14 10.60
C ARG A 66 -16.86 13.94 11.51
N GLU A 67 -17.82 13.11 11.10
CA GLU A 67 -18.99 12.75 11.93
C GLU A 67 -18.60 12.16 13.29
N ARG A 68 -17.52 11.39 13.33
CA ARG A 68 -16.96 10.85 14.56
C ARG A 68 -16.10 11.84 15.35
N GLY A 69 -15.95 13.06 14.87
CA GLY A 69 -15.07 14.06 15.48
C GLY A 69 -13.58 13.74 15.35
N MET A 70 -13.21 12.96 14.35
CA MET A 70 -11.83 12.51 14.12
C MET A 70 -11.23 13.14 12.86
N ARG A 71 -9.94 12.94 12.70
CA ARG A 71 -9.14 13.30 11.52
C ARG A 71 -8.45 12.06 10.95
N GLY A 72 -8.32 11.98 9.63
CA GLY A 72 -7.47 11.00 8.96
C GLY A 72 -5.98 11.24 9.20
N ILE A 73 -5.15 10.25 8.91
CA ILE A 73 -3.68 10.38 8.95
C ILE A 73 -3.18 10.98 7.63
N VAL A 74 -3.66 10.42 6.53
CA VAL A 74 -3.34 10.84 5.18
C VAL A 74 -4.60 10.95 4.34
N GLU A 75 -4.51 11.74 3.27
CA GLU A 75 -5.51 11.85 2.23
C GLU A 75 -5.00 11.18 0.97
N LEU A 76 -5.83 10.33 0.34
CA LEU A 76 -5.56 9.76 -0.96
C LEU A 76 -5.91 10.78 -2.05
N LEU A 77 -4.88 11.29 -2.73
CA LEU A 77 -5.03 12.30 -3.77
C LEU A 77 -5.46 11.67 -5.10
N SER A 78 -4.81 10.58 -5.47
CA SER A 78 -5.10 9.80 -6.67
C SER A 78 -4.60 8.37 -6.53
N SER A 79 -5.16 7.48 -7.34
CA SER A 79 -4.70 6.11 -7.50
C SER A 79 -4.91 5.66 -8.94
N GLU A 80 -3.98 4.86 -9.45
CA GLU A 80 -4.05 4.31 -10.79
C GLU A 80 -3.71 2.81 -10.75
N THR A 81 -4.47 2.02 -11.49
CA THR A 81 -4.17 0.61 -11.71
C THR A 81 -4.20 0.32 -13.20
N SER A 82 -3.21 -0.40 -13.69
CA SER A 82 -3.11 -0.69 -15.12
C SER A 82 -2.36 -1.98 -15.37
N ASN A 83 -2.53 -2.53 -16.56
CA ASN A 83 -1.82 -3.71 -17.05
C ASN A 83 -1.58 -3.57 -18.54
N SER A 84 -0.31 -3.61 -18.96
CA SER A 84 0.06 -3.57 -20.38
C SER A 84 0.15 -4.96 -21.02
N ALA A 85 0.16 -6.03 -20.23
CA ALA A 85 0.41 -7.40 -20.69
C ALA A 85 1.67 -7.55 -21.56
N PHE A 86 2.67 -6.68 -21.32
CA PHE A 86 3.86 -6.53 -22.13
C PHE A 86 4.74 -7.81 -22.19
N HIS A 87 4.97 -8.42 -21.02
CA HIS A 87 5.81 -9.60 -20.90
C HIS A 87 5.54 -10.32 -19.57
N GLY A 88 5.70 -11.64 -19.51
CA GLY A 88 5.46 -12.43 -18.29
C GLY A 88 6.24 -11.97 -17.06
N THR A 89 7.52 -11.61 -17.24
CA THR A 89 8.43 -11.29 -16.12
C THR A 89 9.07 -9.91 -16.18
N ARG A 90 9.04 -9.22 -17.33
CA ARG A 90 9.63 -7.88 -17.50
C ARG A 90 8.56 -6.81 -17.42
N LEU A 91 8.92 -5.68 -16.82
CA LEU A 91 8.07 -4.51 -16.73
C LEU A 91 8.10 -3.69 -18.02
N ASP A 92 6.98 -3.11 -18.38
CA ASP A 92 6.86 -2.14 -19.46
C ASP A 92 7.21 -0.75 -18.93
N VAL A 93 8.47 -0.37 -19.14
CA VAL A 93 9.05 0.87 -18.61
C VAL A 93 8.29 2.11 -19.08
N ASN A 94 7.92 2.16 -20.36
CA ASN A 94 7.20 3.30 -20.92
C ASN A 94 5.76 3.38 -20.36
N HIS A 95 5.10 2.25 -20.22
CA HIS A 95 3.77 2.19 -19.65
C HIS A 95 3.76 2.67 -18.19
N ILE A 96 4.73 2.23 -17.38
CA ILE A 96 4.86 2.69 -15.98
C ILE A 96 5.06 4.20 -15.91
N ALA A 97 5.89 4.77 -16.80
CA ALA A 97 6.10 6.21 -16.87
C ALA A 97 4.81 6.98 -17.22
N MET A 98 4.03 6.50 -18.19
CA MET A 98 2.75 7.12 -18.56
C MET A 98 1.72 7.03 -17.44
N VAL A 99 1.66 5.91 -16.71
CA VAL A 99 0.71 5.75 -15.59
C VAL A 99 1.10 6.62 -14.40
N MET A 100 2.39 6.75 -14.09
CA MET A 100 2.86 7.70 -13.06
C MET A 100 2.52 9.14 -13.44
N GLU A 101 2.71 9.52 -14.71
CA GLU A 101 2.33 10.84 -15.21
C GLU A 101 0.83 11.10 -15.03
N SER A 102 -0.03 10.12 -15.40
CA SER A 102 -1.48 10.20 -15.20
C SER A 102 -1.86 10.39 -13.72
N LEU A 103 -1.25 9.61 -12.84
CA LEU A 103 -1.46 9.67 -11.39
C LEU A 103 -1.16 11.08 -10.84
N VAL A 104 0.03 11.60 -11.16
CA VAL A 104 0.48 12.90 -10.64
C VAL A 104 -0.36 14.03 -11.22
N ALA A 105 -0.63 14.00 -12.54
CA ALA A 105 -1.47 14.97 -13.20
C ALA A 105 -2.92 14.98 -12.66
N ALA A 106 -3.46 13.82 -12.26
CA ALA A 106 -4.77 13.75 -11.60
C ALA A 106 -4.75 14.46 -10.23
N GLY A 107 -3.72 14.22 -9.43
CA GLY A 107 -3.50 14.92 -8.15
C GLY A 107 -3.35 16.42 -8.34
N GLU A 108 -2.55 16.85 -9.31
CA GLU A 108 -2.37 18.29 -9.64
C GLU A 108 -3.69 18.96 -10.01
N ARG A 109 -4.46 18.38 -10.93
CA ARG A 109 -5.75 18.94 -11.38
C ARG A 109 -6.76 19.03 -10.24
N ARG A 110 -6.84 18.01 -9.40
CA ARG A 110 -7.86 17.94 -8.35
C ARG A 110 -7.56 18.83 -7.15
N PHE A 111 -6.29 18.95 -6.80
CA PHE A 111 -5.87 19.61 -5.56
C PHE A 111 -5.03 20.88 -5.77
N GLY A 112 -4.85 21.34 -7.02
CA GLY A 112 -4.08 22.54 -7.33
C GLY A 112 -2.58 22.41 -6.99
N LEU A 113 -2.03 21.19 -7.08
CA LEU A 113 -0.63 20.92 -6.75
C LEU A 113 0.27 21.27 -7.94
N ASN A 114 1.54 21.52 -7.64
CA ASN A 114 2.61 21.60 -8.62
C ASN A 114 3.68 20.58 -8.27
N ARG A 115 3.89 19.59 -9.13
CA ARG A 115 4.82 18.48 -8.90
C ARG A 115 6.24 18.92 -8.59
N HIS A 116 6.72 19.97 -9.25
CA HIS A 116 8.08 20.48 -9.04
C HIS A 116 8.24 21.16 -7.68
N ALA A 117 7.21 21.85 -7.22
CA ALA A 117 7.22 22.51 -5.92
C ALA A 117 7.15 21.52 -4.74
N ILE A 118 6.49 20.37 -4.92
CA ILE A 118 6.34 19.37 -3.87
C ILE A 118 7.42 18.29 -3.90
N ALA A 119 8.24 18.20 -4.93
CA ALA A 119 9.22 17.11 -5.13
C ALA A 119 10.14 16.90 -3.92
N ALA A 120 10.69 17.98 -3.34
CA ALA A 120 11.56 17.90 -2.16
C ALA A 120 10.84 17.48 -0.86
N GLN A 121 9.51 17.46 -0.88
CA GLN A 121 8.66 17.02 0.23
C GLN A 121 7.98 15.68 -0.08
N THR A 122 8.39 15.00 -1.15
CA THR A 122 7.81 13.74 -1.61
C THR A 122 8.75 12.58 -1.31
N VAL A 123 8.22 11.52 -0.74
CA VAL A 123 8.88 10.22 -0.69
C VAL A 123 8.29 9.30 -1.74
N PHE A 124 9.13 8.62 -2.47
CA PHE A 124 8.77 7.55 -3.38
C PHE A 124 9.03 6.20 -2.71
N MET A 125 7.96 5.45 -2.45
CA MET A 125 8.03 4.08 -1.94
C MET A 125 8.18 3.14 -3.13
N SER A 126 9.37 2.60 -3.25
CA SER A 126 9.83 1.85 -4.40
C SER A 126 9.34 0.41 -4.40
N HIS A 127 8.99 -0.09 -5.57
CA HIS A 127 8.75 -1.51 -5.80
C HIS A 127 10.05 -2.32 -6.00
N GLU A 128 11.21 -1.69 -6.12
CA GLU A 128 12.47 -2.38 -6.44
C GLU A 128 12.64 -3.71 -5.69
N THR A 129 12.92 -4.78 -6.44
CA THR A 129 12.97 -6.18 -5.98
C THR A 129 14.34 -6.83 -6.17
N PHE A 130 15.40 -6.05 -6.33
CA PHE A 130 16.80 -6.47 -6.47
C PHE A 130 17.08 -7.32 -7.71
N THR A 131 16.17 -7.31 -8.69
CA THR A 131 16.36 -8.04 -9.95
C THR A 131 17.41 -7.36 -10.82
N PRO A 132 18.15 -8.12 -11.65
CA PRO A 132 19.22 -7.57 -12.50
C PRO A 132 18.74 -6.47 -13.45
N ALA A 133 19.66 -5.59 -13.84
CA ALA A 133 19.41 -4.27 -14.42
C ALA A 133 18.54 -4.21 -15.69
N ARG A 134 18.59 -5.20 -16.56
CA ARG A 134 17.88 -5.12 -17.84
C ARG A 134 16.40 -5.49 -17.71
N GLY A 135 15.55 -4.46 -17.67
CA GLY A 135 14.10 -4.59 -17.52
C GLY A 135 13.65 -4.86 -16.08
N GLY A 136 14.52 -4.61 -15.10
CA GLY A 136 14.20 -4.67 -13.69
C GLY A 136 13.41 -3.46 -13.18
N SER A 137 12.87 -3.60 -12.00
CA SER A 137 12.04 -2.58 -11.36
C SER A 137 12.76 -1.25 -11.13
N ALA A 138 14.04 -1.28 -10.71
CA ALA A 138 14.82 -0.07 -10.48
C ALA A 138 14.90 0.86 -11.70
N SER A 139 15.22 0.32 -12.87
CA SER A 139 15.30 1.12 -14.10
C SER A 139 13.95 1.70 -14.50
N ALA A 140 12.88 0.91 -14.37
CA ALA A 140 11.52 1.33 -14.69
C ALA A 140 11.04 2.48 -13.79
N GLU A 141 11.29 2.37 -12.49
CA GLU A 141 10.92 3.39 -11.49
C GLU A 141 11.68 4.69 -11.68
N VAL A 142 12.99 4.60 -11.85
CA VAL A 142 13.84 5.77 -12.06
C VAL A 142 13.46 6.51 -13.34
N MET A 143 13.17 5.78 -14.42
CA MET A 143 12.70 6.38 -15.67
C MET A 143 11.34 7.06 -15.48
N ALA A 144 10.41 6.42 -14.78
CA ALA A 144 9.09 7.00 -14.50
C ALA A 144 9.19 8.28 -13.67
N LEU A 145 10.03 8.29 -12.62
CA LEU A 145 10.27 9.50 -11.83
C LEU A 145 10.84 10.64 -12.67
N ARG A 146 11.85 10.36 -13.50
CA ARG A 146 12.46 11.39 -14.37
C ARG A 146 11.52 11.87 -15.46
N HIS A 147 10.73 10.97 -16.04
CA HIS A 147 9.72 11.33 -17.02
C HIS A 147 8.68 12.29 -16.43
N THR A 148 8.20 11.98 -15.22
CA THR A 148 7.11 12.73 -14.57
C THR A 148 7.60 14.04 -13.93
N PHE A 149 8.75 14.04 -13.28
CA PHE A 149 9.23 15.16 -12.48
C PHE A 149 10.39 15.94 -13.12
N GLY A 150 10.95 15.48 -14.24
CA GLY A 150 12.13 16.08 -14.86
C GLY A 150 13.29 16.19 -13.87
N GLU A 151 13.98 17.32 -13.85
CA GLU A 151 15.10 17.58 -12.93
C GLU A 151 14.69 17.52 -11.44
N SER A 152 13.42 17.82 -11.14
CA SER A 152 12.91 17.76 -9.77
C SER A 152 12.86 16.34 -9.19
N ALA A 153 12.95 15.31 -10.04
CA ALA A 153 13.05 13.92 -9.60
C ALA A 153 14.24 13.69 -8.64
N ASN A 154 15.33 14.43 -8.81
CA ASN A 154 16.52 14.35 -7.97
C ASN A 154 16.27 14.80 -6.53
N ASN A 155 15.19 15.54 -6.26
CA ASN A 155 14.80 16.01 -4.94
C ASN A 155 13.87 15.02 -4.22
N ILE A 156 13.27 14.07 -4.92
CA ILE A 156 12.37 13.07 -4.34
C ILE A 156 13.20 12.08 -3.52
N ILE A 157 12.78 11.85 -2.27
CA ILE A 157 13.40 10.83 -1.42
C ILE A 157 12.93 9.46 -1.87
N VAL A 158 13.84 8.57 -2.23
CA VAL A 158 13.52 7.19 -2.60
C VAL A 158 13.75 6.28 -1.39
N ALA A 159 12.72 5.54 -1.00
CA ALA A 159 12.77 4.56 0.07
C ALA A 159 12.38 3.18 -0.48
N ASN A 160 12.97 2.13 0.08
CA ASN A 160 12.61 0.75 -0.22
C ASN A 160 12.65 -0.08 1.06
N THR A 161 11.58 -0.81 1.33
CA THR A 161 11.48 -1.65 2.54
C THR A 161 11.68 -3.13 2.26
N LYS A 162 11.66 -3.54 0.99
CA LYS A 162 11.84 -4.95 0.62
C LYS A 162 13.20 -5.52 0.99
N GLY A 163 14.21 -4.68 1.16
CA GLY A 163 15.49 -5.11 1.73
C GLY A 163 15.39 -5.55 3.20
N PHE A 164 14.30 -5.19 3.91
CA PHE A 164 14.02 -5.66 5.27
C PHE A 164 13.00 -6.81 5.30
N THR A 165 11.99 -6.75 4.44
CA THR A 165 10.84 -7.67 4.46
C THR A 165 10.95 -8.81 3.46
N GLY A 166 11.87 -8.75 2.53
CA GLY A 166 11.75 -9.48 1.27
C GLY A 166 10.63 -8.90 0.41
N HIS A 167 10.32 -9.57 -0.67
CA HIS A 167 9.20 -9.21 -1.55
C HIS A 167 7.93 -9.97 -1.12
N PRO A 168 7.01 -9.35 -0.37
CA PRO A 168 5.81 -10.00 0.14
C PRO A 168 4.67 -9.98 -0.89
N MET A 169 5.00 -10.12 -2.15
CA MET A 169 4.10 -10.16 -3.29
C MET A 169 3.17 -8.93 -3.37
N GLY A 170 1.94 -8.97 -3.18
CA GLY A 170 1.03 -7.82 -3.27
C GLY A 170 0.47 -7.36 -1.92
N VAL A 171 1.18 -7.60 -0.83
CA VAL A 171 0.64 -7.33 0.52
C VAL A 171 0.43 -5.84 0.81
N GLY A 172 1.12 -4.92 0.13
CA GLY A 172 0.95 -3.47 0.36
C GLY A 172 1.56 -2.98 1.68
N VAL A 173 2.58 -3.67 2.19
CA VAL A 173 3.35 -3.21 3.37
C VAL A 173 3.91 -1.81 3.14
N GLU A 174 4.29 -1.51 1.92
CA GLU A 174 4.83 -0.22 1.50
C GLU A 174 3.81 0.90 1.64
N ASP A 175 2.52 0.65 1.38
CA ASP A 175 1.44 1.64 1.59
C ASP A 175 1.28 1.97 3.08
N VAL A 176 1.29 0.95 3.94
CA VAL A 176 1.22 1.15 5.40
C VAL A 176 2.45 1.93 5.88
N ILE A 177 3.63 1.61 5.38
CA ILE A 177 4.86 2.32 5.73
C ILE A 177 4.83 3.75 5.21
N ALA A 178 4.32 4.00 3.99
CA ALA A 178 4.13 5.35 3.45
C ALA A 178 3.23 6.20 4.37
N VAL A 179 2.11 5.64 4.85
CA VAL A 179 1.24 6.31 5.82
C VAL A 179 2.01 6.64 7.11
N LYS A 180 2.82 5.70 7.63
CA LYS A 180 3.62 5.92 8.84
C LYS A 180 4.76 6.92 8.64
N ILE A 181 5.38 6.93 7.47
CA ILE A 181 6.37 7.95 7.09
C ILE A 181 5.73 9.33 7.15
N LEU A 182 4.56 9.51 6.56
CA LEU A 182 3.86 10.79 6.56
C LEU A 182 3.36 11.18 7.97
N GLU A 183 2.97 10.21 8.79
CA GLU A 183 2.54 10.45 10.18
C GLU A 183 3.70 10.96 11.06
N TYR A 184 4.87 10.31 10.97
CA TYR A 184 5.99 10.57 11.88
C TYR A 184 7.11 11.43 11.31
N GLY A 185 7.16 11.62 10.00
CA GLY A 185 8.25 12.30 9.30
C GLY A 185 9.57 11.52 9.35
N ILE A 186 9.50 10.20 9.54
CA ILE A 186 10.67 9.31 9.60
C ILE A 186 10.63 8.39 8.38
N VAL A 187 11.65 8.47 7.54
CA VAL A 187 11.82 7.61 6.38
C VAL A 187 12.84 6.52 6.72
N PRO A 188 12.52 5.23 6.51
CA PRO A 188 13.49 4.16 6.72
C PRO A 188 14.66 4.27 5.74
N PRO A 189 15.87 3.82 6.10
CA PRO A 189 16.98 3.77 5.16
C PRO A 189 16.72 2.73 4.07
N VAL A 190 17.30 2.90 2.89
CA VAL A 190 17.42 1.81 1.92
C VAL A 190 18.48 0.84 2.44
N PRO A 191 18.12 -0.43 2.73
CA PRO A 191 19.05 -1.34 3.38
C PRO A 191 20.11 -1.90 2.43
N ASN A 192 21.23 -2.31 3.00
CA ASN A 192 22.30 -3.11 2.38
C ASN A 192 23.02 -2.51 1.16
N PHE A 193 22.55 -1.41 0.59
CA PHE A 193 23.24 -0.83 -0.56
C PHE A 193 24.60 -0.24 -0.14
N ARG A 194 25.61 -0.45 -0.97
CA ARG A 194 26.96 0.13 -0.80
C ARG A 194 27.27 1.11 -1.92
N GLU A 195 26.88 0.76 -3.12
CA GLU A 195 27.14 1.54 -4.32
C GLU A 195 25.92 1.46 -5.26
N VAL A 196 25.32 2.60 -5.52
CA VAL A 196 24.21 2.69 -6.48
C VAL A 196 24.70 2.25 -7.84
N ASP A 197 23.87 1.47 -8.55
CA ASP A 197 24.18 1.06 -9.91
C ASP A 197 24.37 2.31 -10.81
N PRO A 198 25.51 2.50 -11.43
CA PRO A 198 25.79 3.64 -12.29
C PRO A 198 24.78 3.84 -13.43
N ASP A 199 24.20 2.75 -13.93
CA ASP A 199 23.21 2.78 -15.01
C ASP A 199 21.88 3.45 -14.57
N LEU A 200 21.64 3.56 -13.26
CA LEU A 200 20.47 4.27 -12.71
C LEU A 200 20.72 5.79 -12.61
N GLY A 201 21.98 6.24 -12.70
CA GLY A 201 22.32 7.64 -12.47
C GLY A 201 22.10 8.11 -11.03
N PRO A 202 22.10 9.42 -10.78
CA PRO A 202 21.94 9.96 -9.42
C PRO A 202 20.56 9.67 -8.84
N LEU A 203 20.53 9.17 -7.60
CA LEU A 203 19.31 8.88 -6.83
C LEU A 203 19.43 9.44 -5.42
N ASN A 204 18.37 10.05 -4.93
CA ASN A 204 18.27 10.52 -3.56
C ASN A 204 17.73 9.41 -2.64
N LEU A 205 18.53 8.36 -2.45
CA LEU A 205 18.17 7.22 -1.60
C LEU A 205 18.13 7.62 -0.13
N SER A 206 17.08 7.21 0.57
CA SER A 206 16.96 7.46 2.01
C SER A 206 18.09 6.79 2.79
N ARG A 207 18.72 7.56 3.66
CA ARG A 207 19.72 7.09 4.65
C ARG A 207 19.12 6.84 6.03
N GLY A 208 17.79 6.96 6.12
CA GLY A 208 17.06 6.86 7.38
C GLY A 208 17.01 8.19 8.13
N GLY A 209 16.04 8.29 9.03
CA GLY A 209 15.89 9.47 9.88
C GLY A 209 14.75 10.39 9.46
N ARG A 210 14.79 11.63 9.95
CA ARG A 210 13.74 12.61 9.73
C ARG A 210 13.92 13.36 8.42
N TYR A 211 12.82 13.44 7.65
CA TYR A 211 12.74 14.16 6.40
C TYR A 211 11.47 15.05 6.39
N PRO A 212 11.48 16.20 5.71
CA PRO A 212 10.33 17.12 5.67
C PRO A 212 9.25 16.65 4.69
N VAL A 213 8.91 15.35 4.72
CA VAL A 213 7.98 14.76 3.77
C VAL A 213 6.52 15.06 4.12
N GLN A 214 5.76 15.44 3.10
CA GLN A 214 4.33 15.73 3.15
C GLN A 214 3.54 14.87 2.16
N TYR A 215 4.21 14.30 1.17
CA TYR A 215 3.62 13.51 0.09
C TYR A 215 4.32 12.17 -0.01
N ALA A 216 3.57 11.15 -0.42
CA ALA A 216 4.12 9.84 -0.75
C ALA A 216 3.51 9.32 -2.05
N ILE A 217 4.35 8.79 -2.91
CA ILE A 217 3.95 8.02 -4.09
C ILE A 217 4.46 6.59 -3.87
N HIS A 218 3.60 5.60 -4.03
CA HIS A 218 3.98 4.21 -3.99
C HIS A 218 3.69 3.53 -5.32
N LEU A 219 4.62 2.73 -5.80
CA LEU A 219 4.46 1.81 -6.93
C LEU A 219 4.45 0.37 -6.42
N ALA A 220 3.40 -0.35 -6.76
CA ALA A 220 3.38 -1.80 -6.74
C ALA A 220 3.35 -2.34 -8.18
N ALA A 221 4.21 -3.29 -8.50
CA ALA A 221 4.27 -3.92 -9.80
C ALA A 221 4.32 -5.45 -9.68
N GLY A 222 3.79 -6.14 -10.67
CA GLY A 222 3.70 -7.59 -10.70
C GLY A 222 3.99 -8.17 -12.07
N PHE A 223 4.04 -9.47 -12.14
CA PHE A 223 4.20 -10.20 -13.40
C PHE A 223 3.09 -9.86 -14.39
N GLY A 224 3.43 -9.87 -15.67
CA GLY A 224 2.54 -9.41 -16.73
C GLY A 224 2.49 -7.88 -16.87
N SER A 225 3.40 -7.16 -16.18
CA SER A 225 3.41 -5.69 -16.11
C SER A 225 2.09 -5.11 -15.55
N GLN A 226 1.54 -5.77 -14.54
CA GLN A 226 0.47 -5.24 -13.71
C GLN A 226 1.06 -4.19 -12.77
N ILE A 227 0.44 -3.04 -12.70
CA ILE A 227 0.93 -1.94 -11.86
C ILE A 227 -0.22 -1.30 -11.10
N ALA A 228 0.09 -0.84 -9.91
CA ALA A 228 -0.78 0.00 -9.10
C ALA A 228 0.05 1.13 -8.49
N PHE A 229 -0.50 2.32 -8.51
CA PHE A 229 0.07 3.49 -7.87
C PHE A 229 -0.90 4.09 -6.88
N THR A 230 -0.36 4.61 -5.79
CA THR A 230 -1.06 5.51 -4.87
C THR A 230 -0.28 6.82 -4.73
N PHE A 231 -1.01 7.93 -4.65
CA PHE A 231 -0.46 9.25 -4.34
C PHE A 231 -1.21 9.80 -3.15
N THR A 232 -0.50 10.04 -2.04
CA THR A 232 -1.08 10.43 -0.76
C THR A 232 -0.44 11.71 -0.23
N ARG A 233 -1.20 12.43 0.61
CA ARG A 233 -0.76 13.64 1.30
C ARG A 233 -1.00 13.50 2.79
N ARG A 234 -0.06 13.99 3.60
CA ARG A 234 -0.23 14.12 5.04
C ARG A 234 -1.38 15.08 5.38
N ILE A 235 -2.25 14.67 6.28
CA ILE A 235 -3.20 15.58 6.90
C ILE A 235 -2.51 16.23 8.11
N PRO A 236 -2.45 17.60 8.19
CA PRO A 236 -1.81 18.28 9.31
C PRO A 236 -2.47 17.94 10.63
N GLY A 237 -1.68 17.81 11.69
CA GLY A 237 -2.14 17.54 13.05
C GLY A 237 -1.16 16.67 13.84
N GLY A 238 -1.40 16.53 15.14
CA GLY A 238 -0.61 15.68 16.02
C GLY A 238 -1.06 14.21 16.03
N PRO A 239 -0.44 13.36 16.87
CA PRO A 239 -0.81 11.95 17.02
C PRO A 239 -2.21 11.75 17.61
N ASP A 240 -2.72 12.70 18.40
CA ASP A 240 -4.13 12.72 18.78
C ASP A 240 -4.98 13.14 17.58
N ARG A 241 -5.82 12.23 17.11
CA ARG A 241 -6.67 12.43 15.94
C ARG A 241 -8.12 12.80 16.29
N VAL A 242 -8.40 13.02 17.56
CA VAL A 242 -9.73 13.44 18.03
C VAL A 242 -9.80 14.97 18.06
N ASP A 243 -10.34 15.55 16.99
CA ASP A 243 -10.45 17.00 16.83
C ASP A 243 -11.71 17.56 17.54
N ASN A 244 -12.79 16.77 17.62
CA ASN A 244 -14.03 17.13 18.30
C ASN A 244 -14.39 16.08 19.36
N LYS A 245 -13.91 16.28 20.58
CA LYS A 245 -14.13 15.34 21.70
C LYS A 245 -15.61 15.10 22.02
N PRO A 246 -16.52 16.09 22.01
CA PRO A 246 -17.94 15.83 22.20
C PRO A 246 -18.55 14.92 21.13
N ALA A 247 -18.21 15.12 19.84
CA ALA A 247 -18.68 14.26 18.77
C ALA A 247 -18.13 12.83 18.91
N TYR A 248 -16.84 12.70 19.24
CA TYR A 248 -16.20 11.40 19.46
C TYR A 248 -16.84 10.63 20.61
N ARG A 249 -17.13 11.30 21.74
CA ARG A 249 -17.80 10.67 22.89
C ARG A 249 -19.22 10.21 22.54
N ARG A 250 -19.99 11.02 21.81
CA ARG A 250 -21.32 10.59 21.33
C ARG A 250 -21.22 9.35 20.47
N TRP A 251 -20.29 9.36 19.52
CA TRP A 251 -20.06 8.21 18.65
C TRP A 251 -19.66 6.96 19.44
N LEU A 252 -18.77 7.07 20.43
CA LEU A 252 -18.41 5.95 21.32
C LEU A 252 -19.60 5.44 22.11
N ALA A 253 -20.45 6.34 22.63
CA ALA A 253 -21.67 5.97 23.34
C ALA A 253 -22.64 5.19 22.42
N ASP A 254 -22.81 5.68 21.20
CA ASP A 254 -23.71 5.05 20.22
C ASP A 254 -23.25 3.64 19.80
N ILE A 255 -21.96 3.45 19.52
CA ILE A 255 -21.46 2.14 19.09
C ILE A 255 -21.31 1.14 20.25
N SER A 256 -21.04 1.61 21.46
CA SER A 256 -20.87 0.76 22.64
C SER A 256 -22.18 0.46 23.35
N GLY A 257 -23.18 1.33 23.21
CA GLY A 257 -24.42 1.30 23.99
C GLY A 257 -24.28 1.80 25.43
N TYR A 258 -23.13 2.37 25.80
CA TYR A 258 -22.89 2.93 27.13
C TYR A 258 -22.82 4.46 27.06
N ASP A 259 -23.40 5.14 28.07
CA ASP A 259 -23.40 6.60 28.13
C ASP A 259 -22.01 7.19 28.39
N ALA A 260 -21.15 6.46 29.10
CA ALA A 260 -19.79 6.85 29.43
C ALA A 260 -18.81 5.76 28.95
N ALA A 261 -18.54 5.76 27.63
CA ALA A 261 -17.52 4.91 27.05
C ALA A 261 -16.23 5.69 26.83
N GLU A 262 -15.12 5.08 27.16
CA GLU A 262 -13.77 5.58 26.89
C GLU A 262 -12.96 4.55 26.11
N THR A 263 -11.82 4.96 25.58
CA THR A 263 -10.89 4.05 24.92
C THR A 263 -9.62 3.90 25.74
N GLU A 264 -9.07 2.69 25.76
CA GLU A 264 -7.76 2.41 26.33
C GLU A 264 -6.93 1.55 25.38
N VAL A 265 -5.60 1.60 25.55
CA VAL A 265 -4.69 0.73 24.83
C VAL A 265 -4.06 -0.24 25.83
N VAL A 266 -4.35 -1.53 25.69
CA VAL A 266 -3.78 -2.59 26.50
C VAL A 266 -3.06 -3.58 25.62
N LYS A 267 -1.77 -3.80 25.88
CA LYS A 267 -0.91 -4.68 25.07
C LYS A 267 -1.01 -4.40 23.57
N ARG A 268 -0.97 -3.13 23.19
CA ARG A 268 -1.10 -2.61 21.79
C ARG A 268 -2.47 -2.82 21.14
N THR A 269 -3.47 -3.23 21.90
CA THR A 269 -4.85 -3.37 21.41
C THR A 269 -5.68 -2.21 21.91
N LEU A 270 -6.27 -1.44 20.97
CA LEU A 270 -7.27 -0.43 21.28
C LEU A 270 -8.60 -1.12 21.61
N ARG A 271 -9.17 -0.79 22.75
CA ARG A 271 -10.48 -1.33 23.16
C ARG A 271 -11.33 -0.27 23.84
N ILE A 272 -12.61 -0.51 23.85
CA ILE A 272 -13.59 0.34 24.57
C ILE A 272 -13.66 -0.15 26.01
N VAL A 273 -13.56 0.80 26.95
CA VAL A 273 -13.82 0.60 28.36
C VAL A 273 -15.14 1.30 28.69
N ALA A 274 -16.10 0.52 29.12
CA ALA A 274 -17.39 1.03 29.56
C ALA A 274 -17.56 0.70 31.02
N GLN A 275 -17.77 1.72 31.85
CA GLN A 275 -18.02 1.59 33.29
C GLN A 275 -19.40 2.13 33.64
N GLY A 276 -20.10 1.46 34.55
CA GLY A 276 -21.29 1.96 35.17
C GLY A 276 -22.60 1.38 34.65
N ASN A 277 -23.41 2.17 34.00
CA ASN A 277 -24.80 1.82 33.66
C ASN A 277 -24.93 0.69 32.63
N PRO A 278 -26.01 -0.10 32.68
CA PRO A 278 -26.29 -1.11 31.69
C PRO A 278 -26.35 -0.51 30.29
N PRO A 279 -25.93 -1.25 29.27
CA PRO A 279 -25.86 -0.75 27.90
C PRO A 279 -27.26 -0.36 27.42
N ARG A 280 -27.34 0.75 26.69
CA ARG A 280 -28.48 1.02 25.82
C ARG A 280 -28.52 -0.07 24.73
N THR A 281 -29.65 -0.27 24.11
CA THR A 281 -29.71 -1.11 22.93
C THR A 281 -28.77 -0.53 21.87
N PRO A 282 -27.71 -1.24 21.48
CA PRO A 282 -26.78 -0.74 20.46
C PRO A 282 -27.54 -0.45 19.17
N MET A 283 -27.07 0.52 18.41
CA MET A 283 -27.61 0.74 17.07
C MET A 283 -27.56 -0.57 16.28
N PRO A 284 -28.67 -1.01 15.66
CA PRO A 284 -28.67 -2.23 14.90
C PRO A 284 -27.61 -2.15 13.79
N ASN A 285 -26.84 -3.21 13.63
CA ASN A 285 -25.87 -3.30 12.57
C ASN A 285 -26.59 -3.16 11.22
N ARG A 286 -26.33 -2.09 10.52
CA ARG A 286 -26.93 -1.83 9.19
C ARG A 286 -26.23 -2.60 8.09
N TRP A 287 -25.05 -3.18 8.38
CA TRP A 287 -24.36 -3.99 7.43
C TRP A 287 -25.00 -5.37 7.37
N GLN A 288 -25.49 -5.74 6.20
CA GLN A 288 -25.99 -7.08 5.90
C GLN A 288 -25.19 -7.63 4.72
N PRO A 289 -24.70 -8.87 4.80
CA PRO A 289 -24.02 -9.49 3.67
C PRO A 289 -24.91 -9.44 2.43
N GLY A 290 -24.38 -8.95 1.32
CA GLY A 290 -25.08 -8.92 0.05
C GLY A 290 -26.13 -7.82 -0.13
N THR A 291 -26.27 -6.86 0.78
CA THR A 291 -27.26 -5.76 0.66
C THR A 291 -26.67 -4.41 0.23
N GLY A 292 -25.39 -4.36 -0.06
CA GLY A 292 -24.75 -3.14 -0.59
C GLY A 292 -25.19 -2.80 -2.01
N PRO A 293 -24.95 -1.57 -2.49
CA PRO A 293 -25.34 -1.15 -3.84
C PRO A 293 -24.62 -1.94 -4.96
N THR A 294 -23.55 -2.64 -4.61
CA THR A 294 -22.71 -3.40 -5.54
C THR A 294 -22.85 -4.91 -5.42
N VAL A 295 -23.49 -5.41 -4.37
CA VAL A 295 -23.65 -6.84 -4.11
C VAL A 295 -25.08 -7.12 -3.69
N ARG A 296 -25.77 -8.01 -4.38
CA ARG A 296 -27.08 -8.52 -3.99
C ARG A 296 -26.96 -10.01 -3.63
N ALA A 297 -27.33 -10.36 -2.42
CA ALA A 297 -27.52 -11.75 -2.04
C ALA A 297 -28.92 -12.18 -2.50
N ILE A 298 -28.99 -13.21 -3.31
CA ILE A 298 -30.24 -13.88 -3.67
C ILE A 298 -30.27 -15.16 -2.83
N VAL A 299 -31.14 -15.20 -1.84
CA VAL A 299 -31.37 -16.41 -1.07
C VAL A 299 -32.45 -17.21 -1.76
N SER A 300 -32.12 -18.33 -2.34
CA SER A 300 -33.07 -19.28 -2.91
C SER A 300 -32.79 -20.69 -2.35
N GLY A 301 -33.66 -21.20 -1.51
CA GLY A 301 -33.50 -22.52 -0.92
C GLY A 301 -32.33 -22.61 0.07
N GLU A 302 -31.56 -23.69 0.00
CA GLU A 302 -30.42 -23.96 0.87
C GLU A 302 -29.10 -23.28 0.44
N THR A 303 -29.08 -22.58 -0.69
CA THR A 303 -27.89 -21.90 -1.23
C THR A 303 -28.07 -20.39 -1.30
N THR A 304 -27.06 -19.66 -0.82
CA THR A 304 -26.99 -18.20 -0.96
C THR A 304 -26.19 -17.88 -2.21
N ASN A 305 -26.85 -17.34 -3.24
CA ASN A 305 -26.17 -16.83 -4.42
C ASN A 305 -25.86 -15.33 -4.23
N VAL A 306 -24.63 -14.95 -4.43
CA VAL A 306 -24.20 -13.53 -4.40
C VAL A 306 -24.14 -13.03 -5.83
N ALA A 307 -24.99 -12.06 -6.16
CA ALA A 307 -24.97 -11.41 -7.47
C ALA A 307 -24.05 -10.18 -7.41
N PHE A 308 -23.07 -10.13 -8.30
CA PHE A 308 -22.21 -8.97 -8.51
C PHE A 308 -22.74 -8.11 -9.66
N PRO A 309 -22.46 -6.79 -9.65
CA PRO A 309 -22.86 -5.93 -10.77
C PRO A 309 -22.18 -6.43 -12.07
N ALA A 310 -22.88 -6.26 -13.19
CA ALA A 310 -22.51 -6.80 -14.51
C ALA A 310 -21.10 -6.41 -15.04
N ARG A 311 -20.40 -5.52 -14.35
CA ARG A 311 -19.01 -5.14 -14.67
C ARG A 311 -17.95 -6.00 -13.99
N MET A 312 -18.33 -6.89 -13.07
CA MET A 312 -17.41 -7.82 -12.41
C MET A 312 -17.66 -9.21 -13.01
N ILE A 313 -16.86 -9.59 -14.00
CA ILE A 313 -16.89 -10.93 -14.57
C ILE A 313 -16.12 -11.85 -13.61
N ILE A 314 -16.85 -12.53 -12.76
CA ILE A 314 -16.30 -13.67 -12.03
C ILE A 314 -16.63 -14.91 -12.86
N PRO A 315 -15.62 -15.71 -13.27
CA PRO A 315 -15.92 -16.96 -13.97
C PRO A 315 -16.79 -17.86 -13.07
N PRO A 316 -17.76 -18.57 -13.65
CA PRO A 316 -18.61 -19.46 -12.87
C PRO A 316 -17.74 -20.49 -12.14
N VAL A 317 -18.05 -20.69 -10.87
CA VAL A 317 -17.47 -21.79 -10.10
C VAL A 317 -17.94 -23.08 -10.78
N VAL A 318 -17.03 -23.81 -11.39
CA VAL A 318 -17.33 -25.14 -11.94
C VAL A 318 -17.49 -26.09 -10.75
N GLU A 319 -18.74 -26.39 -10.40
CA GLU A 319 -19.01 -27.48 -9.47
C GLU A 319 -18.42 -28.76 -10.06
N LYS A 320 -17.43 -29.31 -9.38
CA LYS A 320 -17.03 -30.69 -9.65
C LYS A 320 -18.15 -31.56 -9.12
N THR A 321 -18.95 -32.10 -10.02
CA THR A 321 -19.85 -33.24 -9.72
C THR A 321 -19.03 -34.42 -9.20
N PRO A 322 -19.52 -35.12 -8.20
CA PRO A 322 -18.79 -36.20 -7.52
C PRO A 322 -18.45 -37.38 -8.42
#